data_240aab843efa6f8872428a6fbd94aa5f
#
_entry.id   240aab843efa6f8872428a6fbd94aa5f
#
_cell.length_a   1.000
_cell.length_b   1.000
_cell.length_c   1.000
_cell.angle_alpha   90.00
_cell.angle_beta   90.00
_cell.angle_gamma   90.00
#
_symmetry.space_group_name_H-M   'P 1'
#
loop_
_entity.id
_entity.type
_entity.pdbx_description
1 polymer ?
#
loop_
_entity_poly.entity_id
_entity_poly.type
_entity_poly.pdbx_seq_one_letter_code
_entity_poly.pdbx_strand_id
1 'polypeptide(L)'
;MYKNKNIILFGFASLDLKRSVKRLEEQALNSNFYDSIKIITPNNFNQETKIKATNLIKNGKKRGYGYWFWKPFFLSKIMKEINDGDIIHYIDIGCHIKKTGSNRFYEYLNLLTETNKWLVAFQYHTNNIKFLNQIFLQKLYSIFV
;
A
#
# COMPACT_ATOMS: atom_id res chain seq x y z
N MET A 1 -13.74 1.46 -10.75
CA MET A 1 -13.11 0.37 -11.56
C MET A 1 -12.40 0.95 -12.78
N TYR A 2 -11.15 0.58 -13.04
CA TYR A 2 -10.34 1.08 -14.15
C TYR A 2 -10.04 -0.04 -15.17
N LYS A 3 -10.51 0.13 -16.42
CA LYS A 3 -10.34 -0.91 -17.48
C LYS A 3 -10.74 -2.33 -17.00
N ASN A 4 -11.89 -2.46 -16.34
CA ASN A 4 -12.40 -3.69 -15.72
C ASN A 4 -11.50 -4.30 -14.63
N LYS A 5 -10.64 -3.50 -14.00
CA LYS A 5 -9.77 -3.89 -12.89
C LYS A 5 -10.12 -3.09 -11.65
N ASN A 6 -10.13 -3.74 -10.49
CA ASN A 6 -10.31 -3.02 -9.23
C ASN A 6 -9.00 -2.36 -8.81
N ILE A 7 -9.11 -1.19 -8.20
CA ILE A 7 -7.99 -0.48 -7.61
C ILE A 7 -8.17 -0.48 -6.10
N ILE A 8 -7.23 -1.11 -5.41
CA ILE A 8 -7.25 -1.28 -3.97
C ILE A 8 -6.21 -0.35 -3.34
N LEU A 9 -6.66 0.61 -2.52
CA LEU A 9 -5.74 1.36 -1.66
C LEU A 9 -5.29 0.48 -0.51
N PHE A 10 -3.98 0.36 -0.32
CA PHE A 10 -3.38 -0.30 0.83
C PHE A 10 -2.48 0.66 1.61
N GLY A 11 -2.68 0.72 2.92
CA GLY A 11 -1.85 1.48 3.84
C GLY A 11 -1.71 0.78 5.19
N PHE A 12 -0.76 1.25 5.99
CA PHE A 12 -0.59 0.79 7.37
C PHE A 12 -0.44 1.97 8.31
N ALA A 13 -1.04 1.85 9.50
CA ALA A 13 -0.91 2.81 10.57
C ALA A 13 -0.72 2.12 11.92
N SER A 14 0.20 2.61 12.74
CA SER A 14 0.24 2.30 14.18
C SER A 14 -0.95 2.95 14.91
N LEU A 15 -1.30 2.43 16.09
CA LEU A 15 -2.52 2.83 16.79
C LEU A 15 -2.56 4.31 17.24
N ASP A 16 -1.41 4.96 17.34
CA ASP A 16 -1.27 6.38 17.63
C ASP A 16 -1.64 7.29 16.44
N LEU A 17 -1.70 6.76 15.22
CA LEU A 17 -1.96 7.51 13.98
C LEU A 17 -3.43 7.53 13.55
N LYS A 18 -4.39 7.41 14.48
CA LYS A 18 -5.83 7.37 14.19
C LYS A 18 -6.32 8.56 13.35
N ARG A 19 -5.81 9.76 13.61
CA ARG A 19 -6.17 10.96 12.82
C ARG A 19 -5.70 10.86 11.37
N SER A 20 -4.50 10.29 11.16
CA SER A 20 -3.97 10.08 9.81
C SER A 20 -4.75 9.00 9.05
N VAL A 21 -5.22 7.96 9.74
CA VAL A 21 -6.12 6.95 9.16
C VAL A 21 -7.39 7.61 8.65
N LYS A 22 -8.12 8.31 9.54
CA LYS A 22 -9.38 8.99 9.19
C LYS A 22 -9.19 9.93 7.99
N ARG A 23 -8.16 10.78 8.04
CA ARG A 23 -7.83 11.71 6.95
C ARG A 23 -7.59 10.98 5.63
N LEU A 24 -6.77 9.90 5.64
CA LEU A 24 -6.44 9.18 4.42
C LEU A 24 -7.67 8.48 3.82
N GLU A 25 -8.51 7.87 4.66
CA GLU A 25 -9.78 7.25 4.24
C GLU A 25 -10.73 8.29 3.62
N GLU A 26 -10.92 9.44 4.26
CA GLU A 26 -11.74 10.53 3.73
C GLU A 26 -11.21 11.03 2.38
N GLN A 27 -9.89 11.22 2.25
CA GLN A 27 -9.27 11.66 1.00
C GLN A 27 -9.41 10.60 -0.10
N ALA A 28 -9.26 9.32 0.23
CA ALA A 28 -9.42 8.22 -0.71
C ALA A 28 -10.86 8.12 -1.23
N LEU A 29 -11.85 8.20 -0.33
CA LEU A 29 -13.27 8.22 -0.70
C LEU A 29 -13.61 9.41 -1.60
N ASN A 30 -13.19 10.61 -1.22
CA ASN A 30 -13.48 11.84 -1.97
C ASN A 30 -12.77 11.89 -3.33
N SER A 31 -11.69 11.14 -3.51
CA SER A 31 -10.98 11.09 -4.80
C SER A 31 -11.72 10.28 -5.86
N ASN A 32 -12.51 9.29 -5.45
CA ASN A 32 -13.14 8.28 -6.32
C ASN A 32 -12.10 7.48 -7.15
N PHE A 33 -10.86 7.33 -6.66
CA PHE A 33 -9.82 6.57 -7.36
C PHE A 33 -9.86 5.09 -7.06
N TYR A 34 -10.45 4.68 -5.94
CA TYR A 34 -10.34 3.34 -5.38
C TYR A 34 -11.68 2.64 -5.30
N ASP A 35 -11.70 1.37 -5.65
CA ASP A 35 -12.85 0.48 -5.50
C ASP A 35 -12.92 -0.11 -4.08
N SER A 36 -11.76 -0.22 -3.40
CA SER A 36 -11.70 -0.58 -1.98
C SER A 36 -10.52 0.09 -1.26
N ILE A 37 -10.66 0.26 0.06
CA ILE A 37 -9.67 0.89 0.93
C ILE A 37 -9.36 -0.09 2.06
N LYS A 38 -8.07 -0.48 2.18
CA LYS A 38 -7.57 -1.39 3.22
C LYS A 38 -6.47 -0.72 4.01
N ILE A 39 -6.81 -0.02 5.10
CA ILE A 39 -5.83 0.51 6.04
C ILE A 39 -5.65 -0.50 7.18
N ILE A 40 -4.50 -1.15 7.18
CA ILE A 40 -4.13 -2.15 8.18
C ILE A 40 -3.58 -1.47 9.43
N THR A 41 -3.98 -1.97 10.58
CA THR A 41 -3.46 -1.55 11.89
C THR A 41 -2.98 -2.78 12.67
N PRO A 42 -2.28 -2.63 13.80
CA PRO A 42 -1.93 -3.76 14.67
C PRO A 42 -3.11 -4.60 15.13
N ASN A 43 -4.34 -4.06 15.12
CA ASN A 43 -5.56 -4.81 15.45
C ASN A 43 -5.88 -5.89 14.41
N ASN A 44 -5.42 -5.73 13.17
CA ASN A 44 -5.60 -6.69 12.08
C ASN A 44 -4.55 -7.82 12.10
N PHE A 45 -3.58 -7.77 13.02
CA PHE A 45 -2.56 -8.78 13.15
C PHE A 45 -3.12 -10.03 13.84
N ASN A 46 -2.79 -11.21 13.32
CA ASN A 46 -2.97 -12.45 14.05
C ASN A 46 -1.95 -12.55 15.20
N GLN A 47 -2.11 -13.54 16.05
CA GLN A 47 -1.27 -13.71 17.25
C GLN A 47 0.22 -13.84 16.91
N GLU A 48 0.56 -14.62 15.91
CA GLU A 48 1.95 -14.80 15.44
C GLU A 48 2.58 -13.47 14.97
N THR A 49 1.86 -12.73 14.15
CA THR A 49 2.31 -11.41 13.66
C THR A 49 2.48 -10.40 14.80
N LYS A 50 1.59 -10.44 15.82
CA LYS A 50 1.71 -9.61 17.03
C LYS A 50 2.96 -9.93 17.83
N ILE A 51 3.24 -11.22 18.05
CA ILE A 51 4.44 -11.68 18.75
C ILE A 51 5.70 -11.22 17.99
N LYS A 52 5.75 -11.42 16.68
CA LYS A 52 6.86 -11.00 15.85
C LYS A 52 7.09 -9.48 15.90
N ALA A 53 6.03 -8.68 15.78
CA ALA A 53 6.10 -7.23 15.93
C ALA A 53 6.69 -6.82 17.28
N THR A 54 6.15 -7.39 18.36
CA THR A 54 6.57 -7.11 19.73
C THR A 54 8.05 -7.42 19.94
N ASN A 55 8.51 -8.57 19.46
CA ASN A 55 9.92 -8.96 19.58
C ASN A 55 10.84 -8.03 18.80
N LEU A 56 10.47 -7.64 17.59
CA LEU A 56 11.25 -6.68 16.79
C LEU A 56 11.34 -5.31 17.49
N ILE A 57 10.24 -4.82 18.03
CA ILE A 57 10.17 -3.53 18.73
C ILE A 57 11.02 -3.56 20.01
N LYS A 58 10.93 -4.64 20.81
CA LYS A 58 11.73 -4.85 22.00
C LYS A 58 13.24 -4.89 21.68
N ASN A 59 13.61 -5.47 20.55
CA ASN A 59 14.99 -5.53 20.05
C ASN A 59 15.43 -4.23 19.33
N GLY A 60 14.82 -3.10 19.64
CA GLY A 60 15.22 -1.78 19.13
C GLY A 60 14.70 -1.42 17.72
N LYS A 61 14.00 -2.32 17.04
CA LYS A 61 13.45 -2.07 15.68
C LYS A 61 12.11 -1.36 15.74
N LYS A 62 12.06 -0.19 16.40
CA LYS A 62 10.82 0.58 16.62
C LYS A 62 10.31 1.25 15.34
N ARG A 63 11.23 1.74 14.46
CA ARG A 63 10.87 2.45 13.23
C ARG A 63 10.01 1.58 12.32
N GLY A 64 8.97 2.15 11.73
CA GLY A 64 8.06 1.44 10.82
C GLY A 64 7.33 0.26 11.47
N TYR A 65 7.11 0.31 12.80
CA TYR A 65 6.44 -0.71 13.60
C TYR A 65 7.04 -2.12 13.40
N GLY A 66 8.28 -2.28 13.80
CA GLY A 66 9.04 -3.52 13.61
C GLY A 66 9.80 -3.57 12.29
N TYR A 67 10.30 -2.42 11.84
CA TYR A 67 11.12 -2.28 10.63
C TYR A 67 10.41 -2.72 9.36
N TRP A 68 9.11 -2.35 9.23
CA TRP A 68 8.24 -2.61 8.07
C TRP A 68 8.07 -4.09 7.68
N PHE A 69 8.35 -5.03 8.58
CA PHE A 69 8.22 -6.48 8.31
C PHE A 69 6.82 -6.89 7.83
N TRP A 70 5.80 -6.12 8.24
CA TRP A 70 4.40 -6.35 7.90
C TRP A 70 4.07 -6.08 6.42
N LYS A 71 4.87 -5.22 5.73
CA LYS A 71 4.59 -4.84 4.33
C LYS A 71 4.50 -6.07 3.40
N PRO A 72 5.54 -6.91 3.26
CA PRO A 72 5.46 -8.07 2.37
C PRO A 72 4.38 -9.07 2.82
N PHE A 73 4.17 -9.23 4.12
CA PHE A 73 3.16 -10.13 4.66
C PHE A 73 1.75 -9.73 4.23
N PHE A 74 1.34 -8.48 4.45
CA PHE A 74 0.00 -8.01 4.07
C PHE A 74 -0.17 -7.82 2.57
N LEU A 75 0.86 -7.41 1.85
CA LEU A 75 0.83 -7.39 0.39
C LEU A 75 0.56 -8.78 -0.17
N SER A 76 1.29 -9.80 0.28
CA SER A 76 1.05 -11.19 -0.14
C SER A 76 -0.35 -11.66 0.21
N LYS A 77 -0.88 -11.30 1.38
CA LYS A 77 -2.25 -11.65 1.78
C LYS A 77 -3.28 -10.99 0.86
N ILE A 78 -3.16 -9.68 0.60
CA ILE A 78 -4.10 -8.95 -0.28
C ILE A 78 -4.02 -9.51 -1.71
N MET A 79 -2.82 -9.81 -2.21
CA MET A 79 -2.62 -10.42 -3.54
C MET A 79 -3.35 -11.76 -3.70
N LYS A 80 -3.52 -12.54 -2.64
CA LYS A 80 -4.28 -13.80 -2.69
C LYS A 80 -5.80 -13.58 -2.71
N GLU A 81 -6.28 -12.45 -2.20
CA GLU A 81 -7.70 -12.12 -2.07
C GLU A 81 -8.28 -11.42 -3.31
N ILE A 82 -7.46 -10.77 -4.13
CA ILE A 82 -7.89 -10.00 -5.29
C ILE A 82 -7.84 -10.82 -6.58
N ASN A 83 -8.54 -10.35 -7.63
CA ASN A 83 -8.54 -10.99 -8.93
C ASN A 83 -7.26 -10.65 -9.72
N ASP A 84 -6.97 -11.50 -10.72
CA ASP A 84 -5.86 -11.21 -11.62
C ASP A 84 -6.14 -9.95 -12.45
N GLY A 85 -5.11 -9.15 -12.55
CA GLY A 85 -5.18 -7.84 -13.17
C GLY A 85 -5.59 -6.70 -12.24
N ASP A 86 -6.17 -6.97 -11.05
CA ASP A 86 -6.45 -5.94 -10.05
C ASP A 86 -5.16 -5.27 -9.59
N ILE A 87 -5.27 -4.02 -9.14
CA ILE A 87 -4.13 -3.16 -8.83
C ILE A 87 -4.15 -2.78 -7.36
N ILE A 88 -3.05 -3.00 -6.67
CA ILE A 88 -2.83 -2.47 -5.32
C ILE A 88 -2.01 -1.18 -5.42
N HIS A 89 -2.56 -0.11 -4.90
CA HIS A 89 -1.84 1.13 -4.67
C HIS A 89 -1.46 1.23 -3.20
N TYR A 90 -0.19 0.95 -2.88
CA TYR A 90 0.34 1.16 -1.53
C TYR A 90 0.81 2.60 -1.37
N ILE A 91 0.40 3.24 -0.27
CA ILE A 91 0.93 4.54 0.17
C ILE A 91 1.18 4.55 1.68
N ASP A 92 2.21 5.26 2.11
CA ASP A 92 2.46 5.47 3.53
C ASP A 92 1.36 6.36 4.14
N ILE A 93 0.97 6.08 5.39
CA ILE A 93 -0.15 6.77 6.08
C ILE A 93 0.06 8.29 6.21
N GLY A 94 1.29 8.76 6.13
CA GLY A 94 1.63 10.18 6.12
C GLY A 94 1.36 10.90 4.80
N CYS A 95 1.12 10.16 3.71
CA CYS A 95 0.85 10.73 2.40
C CYS A 95 -0.55 11.35 2.32
N HIS A 96 -0.75 12.21 1.32
CA HIS A 96 -2.03 12.83 1.02
C HIS A 96 -2.51 12.47 -0.38
N ILE A 97 -3.82 12.17 -0.51
CA ILE A 97 -4.46 11.95 -1.80
C ILE A 97 -5.16 13.24 -2.21
N LYS A 98 -4.80 13.78 -3.36
CA LYS A 98 -5.41 14.98 -3.94
C LYS A 98 -6.17 14.62 -5.21
N LYS A 99 -7.45 14.94 -5.28
CA LYS A 99 -8.29 14.73 -6.47
C LYS A 99 -7.73 15.44 -7.71
N THR A 100 -7.08 16.58 -7.53
CA THR A 100 -6.39 17.31 -8.61
C THR A 100 -5.23 16.54 -9.24
N GLY A 101 -4.75 15.48 -8.61
CA GLY A 101 -3.71 14.58 -9.12
C GLY A 101 -4.24 13.46 -10.03
N SER A 102 -5.52 13.49 -10.45
CA SER A 102 -6.16 12.43 -11.22
C SER A 102 -5.42 12.06 -12.50
N ASN A 103 -4.98 13.04 -13.30
CA ASN A 103 -4.27 12.76 -14.54
C ASN A 103 -3.01 11.94 -14.29
N ARG A 104 -2.19 12.34 -13.31
CA ARG A 104 -0.97 11.63 -12.95
C ARG A 104 -1.26 10.24 -12.37
N PHE A 105 -2.33 10.10 -11.59
CA PHE A 105 -2.76 8.81 -11.07
C PHE A 105 -3.09 7.84 -12.21
N TYR A 106 -3.86 8.27 -13.20
CA TYR A 106 -4.21 7.45 -14.36
C TYR A 106 -3.02 7.17 -15.29
N GLU A 107 -2.06 8.09 -15.42
CA GLU A 107 -0.79 7.82 -16.13
C GLU A 107 -0.04 6.64 -15.50
N TYR A 108 0.03 6.54 -14.18
CA TYR A 108 0.67 5.42 -13.48
C TYR A 108 -0.08 4.11 -13.68
N LEU A 109 -1.40 4.14 -13.68
CA LEU A 109 -2.20 2.96 -13.99
C LEU A 109 -2.00 2.50 -15.44
N ASN A 110 -1.90 3.44 -16.39
CA ASN A 110 -1.58 3.12 -17.78
C ASN A 110 -0.21 2.46 -17.91
N LEU A 111 0.81 2.98 -17.23
CA LEU A 111 2.14 2.36 -17.23
C LEU A 111 2.11 0.90 -16.78
N LEU A 112 1.30 0.55 -15.78
CA LEU A 112 1.13 -0.84 -15.36
C LEU A 112 0.41 -1.68 -16.41
N THR A 113 -0.68 -1.16 -16.97
CA THR A 113 -1.59 -1.96 -17.81
C THR A 113 -1.16 -2.08 -19.27
N GLU A 114 -0.39 -1.13 -19.77
CA GLU A 114 0.00 -1.05 -21.19
C GLU A 114 1.45 -1.50 -21.47
N THR A 115 2.31 -1.51 -20.46
CA THR A 115 3.74 -1.83 -20.66
C THR A 115 4.15 -3.23 -20.20
N ASN A 116 3.20 -4.09 -19.87
CA ASN A 116 3.44 -5.44 -19.32
C ASN A 116 4.35 -5.43 -18.07
N LYS A 117 4.31 -4.33 -17.32
CA LYS A 117 5.03 -4.18 -16.06
C LYS A 117 4.06 -4.42 -14.90
N TRP A 118 4.52 -5.12 -13.89
CA TRP A 118 3.71 -5.45 -12.70
C TRP A 118 3.97 -4.51 -11.51
N LEU A 119 4.94 -3.59 -11.65
CA LEU A 119 5.36 -2.68 -10.57
C LEU A 119 5.69 -1.30 -11.12
N VAL A 120 5.08 -0.27 -10.55
CA VAL A 120 5.51 1.13 -10.64
C VAL A 120 5.85 1.60 -9.24
N ALA A 121 7.08 2.03 -9.03
CA ALA A 121 7.58 2.49 -7.74
C ALA A 121 8.24 3.86 -7.88
N PHE A 122 8.09 4.69 -6.84
CA PHE A 122 8.65 6.05 -6.81
C PHE A 122 9.87 6.08 -5.91
N GLN A 123 10.99 6.45 -6.48
CA GLN A 123 12.24 6.59 -5.75
C GLN A 123 12.56 8.07 -5.57
N TYR A 124 12.75 8.50 -4.32
CA TYR A 124 13.25 9.82 -4.00
C TYR A 124 14.77 9.78 -3.85
N HIS A 125 15.47 10.65 -4.56
CA HIS A 125 16.89 10.89 -4.35
C HIS A 125 17.04 11.90 -3.21
N THR A 126 17.29 11.43 -2.01
CA THR A 126 17.87 12.23 -0.95
C THR A 126 19.25 11.66 -0.68
N ASN A 127 20.28 12.50 -0.64
CA ASN A 127 21.69 12.18 -0.41
C ASN A 127 21.92 10.80 0.22
N ASN A 128 22.05 9.76 -0.62
CA ASN A 128 22.40 8.37 -0.29
C ASN A 128 21.31 7.45 0.33
N ILE A 129 20.04 7.88 0.49
CA ILE A 129 18.99 7.01 1.00
C ILE A 129 17.82 6.94 0.01
N LYS A 130 17.46 5.71 -0.39
CA LYS A 130 16.32 5.44 -1.30
C LYS A 130 15.09 5.08 -0.48
N PHE A 131 14.03 5.89 -0.54
CA PHE A 131 12.76 5.58 0.09
C PHE A 131 11.67 5.32 -0.95
N LEU A 132 10.88 4.28 -0.71
CA LEU A 132 9.67 3.98 -1.47
C LEU A 132 8.46 4.36 -0.62
N ASN A 133 7.83 5.51 -0.91
CA ASN A 133 6.66 5.99 -0.18
C ASN A 133 5.35 5.58 -0.84
N GLN A 134 5.42 5.15 -2.10
CA GLN A 134 4.26 4.82 -2.91
C GLN A 134 4.63 3.73 -3.91
N ILE A 135 3.75 2.75 -4.07
CA ILE A 135 3.94 1.63 -4.99
C ILE A 135 2.60 1.27 -5.61
N PHE A 136 2.57 1.06 -6.93
CA PHE A 136 1.49 0.39 -7.62
C PHE A 136 1.93 -1.02 -8.01
N LEU A 137 1.14 -2.00 -7.67
CA LEU A 137 1.38 -3.42 -7.96
C LEU A 137 0.18 -3.98 -8.69
N GLN A 138 0.40 -4.62 -9.83
CA GLN A 138 -0.62 -5.37 -10.55
C GLN A 138 -0.43 -6.87 -10.27
N LYS A 139 -1.53 -7.56 -9.98
CA LYS A 139 -1.50 -9.02 -9.87
C LYS A 139 -1.43 -9.64 -11.27
N LEU A 140 -0.40 -10.43 -11.53
CA LEU A 140 -0.24 -11.21 -12.76
C LEU A 140 -0.32 -12.72 -12.43
N TYR A 141 -0.89 -13.50 -13.34
CA TYR A 141 -1.07 -14.95 -13.19
C TYR A 141 0.22 -15.72 -12.89
N SER A 142 1.37 -15.24 -13.36
CA SER A 142 2.63 -15.99 -13.38
C SER A 142 3.55 -15.81 -12.16
N ILE A 143 3.17 -14.99 -11.17
CA ILE A 143 4.09 -14.64 -10.07
C ILE A 143 3.87 -15.43 -8.78
N PHE A 144 2.78 -16.20 -8.68
CA PHE A 144 2.36 -16.89 -7.45
C PHE A 144 2.00 -18.38 -7.66
N VAL A 145 2.66 -19.07 -8.58
CA VAL A 145 2.61 -20.54 -8.64
C VAL A 145 3.76 -21.13 -7.83
#